data_fab183ee6a0b4381cc3ebde547232eba
#
_entry.id   fab183ee6a0b4381cc3ebde547232eba
#
_cell.length_a   1.000
_cell.length_b   1.000
_cell.length_c   1.000
_cell.angle_alpha   90.00
_cell.angle_beta   90.00
_cell.angle_gamma   90.00
#
_symmetry.space_group_name_H-M   'P 1'
#
loop_
_entity.id
_entity.type
_entity.pdbx_description
1 polymer ?
#
loop_
_entity_poly.entity_id
_entity_poly.type
_entity_poly.pdbx_seq_one_letter_code
_entity_poly.pdbx_strand_id
1 'polypeptide(L)'
;MQRNTSALSLIRKLHAENRQLAASCSGTFLLAASGILDGLEATTSWWLAASFRNQFPKVKLDPAQLLIDTGSIITAGAVTAMFSVVLKIIEQRMGPELAQNTARILLIDPMRQSQAPFVSEALIQHPRSAFSEAIEQHLHGHLNSDVSVETLAERLNVSPRTLLRKFQVIYQQSPQSYVQQLRVDRAKALLETTKLSFAEVCESCGYQDAASFRKLFKRIAGLTPSEYQSRFRLRGP
;
A
#
# COMPACT_ATOMS: atom_id res chain seq x y z
N MET A 1 -1.52 23.74 10.50
CA MET A 1 -2.83 23.27 10.99
C MET A 1 -3.96 24.29 10.98
N GLN A 2 -3.71 25.60 11.14
CA GLN A 2 -4.79 26.62 11.23
C GLN A 2 -5.54 26.92 9.91
N ARG A 3 -5.02 26.57 8.74
CA ARG A 3 -5.65 26.92 7.43
C ARG A 3 -6.84 26.05 7.00
N ASN A 4 -7.15 24.95 7.70
CA ASN A 4 -8.20 24.01 7.27
C ASN A 4 -9.44 23.95 8.19
N THR A 5 -9.56 24.85 9.18
CA THR A 5 -10.64 24.77 10.17
C THR A 5 -12.03 24.89 9.51
N SER A 6 -12.18 25.73 8.50
CA SER A 6 -13.42 25.90 7.74
C SER A 6 -13.78 24.65 6.92
N ALA A 7 -12.78 24.01 6.30
CA ALA A 7 -13.01 22.78 5.55
C ALA A 7 -13.43 21.62 6.47
N LEU A 8 -12.79 21.48 7.63
CA LEU A 8 -13.14 20.43 8.60
C LEU A 8 -14.54 20.63 9.19
N SER A 9 -14.92 21.88 9.47
CA SER A 9 -16.29 22.17 9.94
C SER A 9 -17.35 21.91 8.87
N LEU A 10 -17.06 22.22 7.60
CA LEU A 10 -17.94 21.90 6.48
C LEU A 10 -18.10 20.39 6.30
N ILE A 11 -17.02 19.61 6.36
CA ILE A 11 -17.05 18.16 6.27
C ILE A 11 -17.96 17.57 7.36
N ARG A 12 -17.79 18.00 8.62
CA ARG A 12 -18.65 17.54 9.74
C ARG A 12 -20.10 17.91 9.53
N LYS A 13 -20.39 19.11 9.05
CA LYS A 13 -21.75 19.58 8.76
C LYS A 13 -22.41 18.71 7.69
N LEU A 14 -21.73 18.49 6.55
CA LEU A 14 -22.25 17.68 5.47
C LEU A 14 -22.46 16.22 5.91
N HIS A 15 -21.56 15.67 6.71
CA HIS A 15 -21.73 14.33 7.27
C HIS A 15 -22.94 14.24 8.21
N ALA A 16 -23.14 15.24 9.08
CA ALA A 16 -24.31 15.32 9.97
C ALA A 16 -25.62 15.48 9.19
N GLU A 17 -25.59 16.08 8.01
CA GLU A 17 -26.73 16.18 7.07
C GLU A 17 -26.94 14.89 6.23
N ASN A 18 -26.26 13.78 6.56
CA ASN A 18 -26.29 12.52 5.81
C ASN A 18 -25.88 12.65 4.32
N ARG A 19 -25.03 13.64 3.99
CA ARG A 19 -24.46 13.73 2.66
C ARG A 19 -23.35 12.71 2.49
N GLN A 20 -23.38 11.98 1.37
CA GLN A 20 -22.29 11.09 1.01
C GLN A 20 -21.02 11.90 0.71
N LEU A 21 -19.93 11.54 1.34
CA LEU A 21 -18.62 12.18 1.17
C LEU A 21 -17.66 11.22 0.48
N ALA A 22 -16.82 11.76 -0.41
CA ALA A 22 -15.81 10.96 -1.08
C ALA A 22 -14.47 11.68 -1.07
N ALA A 23 -13.39 10.91 -0.91
CA ALA A 23 -12.04 11.43 -0.97
C ALA A 23 -11.07 10.41 -1.58
N SER A 24 -10.03 10.89 -2.24
CA SER A 24 -8.93 10.06 -2.72
C SER A 24 -7.59 10.61 -2.27
N CYS A 25 -6.59 9.73 -2.19
CA CYS A 25 -5.20 10.10 -1.89
C CYS A 25 -5.09 10.91 -0.57
N SER A 26 -4.42 12.07 -0.61
CA SER A 26 -4.28 12.97 0.55
C SER A 26 -5.62 13.57 1.02
N GLY A 27 -6.67 13.56 0.21
CA GLY A 27 -8.01 14.01 0.61
C GLY A 27 -8.57 13.20 1.79
N THR A 28 -8.21 11.93 1.93
CA THR A 28 -8.61 11.08 3.06
C THR A 28 -8.11 11.62 4.41
N PHE A 29 -6.97 12.34 4.43
CA PHE A 29 -6.48 13.01 5.64
C PHE A 29 -7.41 14.10 6.15
N LEU A 30 -8.11 14.81 5.25
CA LEU A 30 -9.09 15.82 5.66
C LEU A 30 -10.31 15.16 6.30
N LEU A 31 -10.80 14.05 5.73
CA LEU A 31 -11.88 13.30 6.34
C LEU A 31 -11.49 12.75 7.73
N ALA A 32 -10.28 12.18 7.84
CA ALA A 32 -9.78 11.69 9.13
C ALA A 32 -9.58 12.83 10.16
N ALA A 33 -9.02 13.97 9.74
CA ALA A 33 -8.83 15.13 10.61
C ALA A 33 -10.15 15.75 11.08
N SER A 34 -11.25 15.55 10.35
CA SER A 34 -12.58 15.96 10.79
C SER A 34 -13.17 15.04 11.86
N GLY A 35 -12.60 13.85 12.07
CA GLY A 35 -13.05 12.83 13.03
C GLY A 35 -14.15 11.89 12.50
N ILE A 36 -14.66 12.09 11.28
CA ILE A 36 -15.75 11.26 10.74
C ILE A 36 -15.32 9.85 10.33
N LEU A 37 -14.01 9.58 10.27
CA LEU A 37 -13.46 8.25 9.96
C LEU A 37 -13.08 7.44 11.21
N ASP A 38 -13.21 7.99 12.43
CA ASP A 38 -12.84 7.29 13.65
C ASP A 38 -13.62 5.96 13.77
N GLY A 39 -12.91 4.84 13.90
CA GLY A 39 -13.48 3.49 14.00
C GLY A 39 -13.91 2.86 12.67
N LEU A 40 -13.95 3.61 11.57
CA LEU A 40 -14.34 3.12 10.25
C LEU A 40 -13.13 2.57 9.47
N GLU A 41 -13.44 1.74 8.47
CA GLU A 41 -12.46 1.33 7.47
C GLU A 41 -12.24 2.45 6.45
N ALA A 42 -10.98 2.65 6.04
CA ALA A 42 -10.62 3.63 5.03
C ALA A 42 -9.38 3.19 4.25
N THR A 43 -9.18 3.76 3.08
CA THR A 43 -7.94 3.65 2.32
C THR A 43 -7.40 5.03 1.94
N THR A 44 -6.11 5.09 1.66
CA THR A 44 -5.41 6.25 1.09
C THR A 44 -4.34 5.73 0.14
N SER A 45 -3.55 6.61 -0.47
CA SER A 45 -2.41 6.16 -1.27
C SER A 45 -1.45 5.34 -0.41
N TRP A 46 -1.03 4.20 -0.92
CA TRP A 46 -0.19 3.24 -0.18
C TRP A 46 1.10 3.87 0.38
N TRP A 47 1.73 4.82 -0.33
CA TRP A 47 2.93 5.51 0.14
C TRP A 47 2.67 6.54 1.26
N LEU A 48 1.42 6.89 1.52
CA LEU A 48 1.00 7.76 2.63
C LEU A 48 0.55 6.96 3.86
N ALA A 49 0.45 5.64 3.77
CA ALA A 49 -0.16 4.79 4.80
C ALA A 49 0.52 4.92 6.16
N ALA A 50 1.86 4.95 6.21
CA ALA A 50 2.60 5.10 7.46
C ALA A 50 2.30 6.45 8.15
N SER A 51 2.33 7.54 7.39
CA SER A 51 2.01 8.88 7.89
C SER A 51 0.56 8.98 8.36
N PHE A 52 -0.36 8.34 7.63
CA PHE A 52 -1.78 8.32 7.98
C PHE A 52 -2.04 7.57 9.30
N ARG A 53 -1.49 6.37 9.47
CA ARG A 53 -1.63 5.58 10.72
C ARG A 53 -1.09 6.31 11.93
N ASN A 54 0.04 7.02 11.78
CA ASN A 54 0.64 7.80 12.86
C ASN A 54 -0.26 8.96 13.30
N GLN A 55 -0.93 9.62 12.35
CA GLN A 55 -1.76 10.78 12.65
C GLN A 55 -3.18 10.39 13.09
N PHE A 56 -3.72 9.28 12.58
CA PHE A 56 -5.11 8.87 12.77
C PHE A 56 -5.21 7.40 13.22
N PRO A 57 -4.69 7.04 14.40
CA PRO A 57 -4.60 5.65 14.86
C PRO A 57 -5.97 4.99 15.14
N LYS A 58 -7.04 5.78 15.19
CA LYS A 58 -8.40 5.27 15.37
C LYS A 58 -9.05 4.79 14.07
N VAL A 59 -8.51 5.15 12.91
CA VAL A 59 -9.03 4.74 11.61
C VAL A 59 -8.48 3.37 11.25
N LYS A 60 -9.34 2.46 10.80
CA LYS A 60 -8.94 1.12 10.33
C LYS A 60 -8.44 1.22 8.89
N LEU A 61 -7.17 1.60 8.73
CA LEU A 61 -6.58 1.82 7.41
C LEU A 61 -6.19 0.51 6.72
N ASP A 62 -6.76 0.24 5.53
CA ASP A 62 -6.29 -0.81 4.61
C ASP A 62 -5.74 -0.17 3.31
N PRO A 63 -4.42 0.02 3.19
CA PRO A 63 -3.80 0.62 2.01
C PRO A 63 -3.69 -0.34 0.82
N ALA A 64 -4.04 -1.62 0.98
CA ALA A 64 -4.07 -2.57 -0.14
C ALA A 64 -5.32 -2.39 -1.01
N GLN A 65 -6.43 -1.94 -0.42
CA GLN A 65 -7.66 -1.67 -1.15
C GLN A 65 -7.53 -0.42 -2.03
N LEU A 66 -8.06 -0.50 -3.25
CA LEU A 66 -8.13 0.65 -4.13
C LEU A 66 -9.21 1.64 -3.69
N LEU A 67 -10.35 1.12 -3.23
CA LEU A 67 -11.52 1.86 -2.79
C LEU A 67 -12.16 1.14 -1.61
N ILE A 68 -12.59 1.91 -0.62
CA ILE A 68 -13.44 1.44 0.50
C ILE A 68 -14.67 2.33 0.55
N ASP A 69 -15.84 1.68 0.53
CA ASP A 69 -17.16 2.31 0.62
C ASP A 69 -17.83 1.87 1.92
N THR A 70 -18.07 2.80 2.82
CA THR A 70 -18.78 2.57 4.09
C THR A 70 -20.23 3.06 4.03
N GLY A 71 -20.78 3.30 2.85
CA GLY A 71 -22.12 3.84 2.61
C GLY A 71 -22.14 5.36 2.59
N SER A 72 -21.87 6.00 3.71
CA SER A 72 -21.83 7.47 3.81
C SER A 72 -20.49 8.08 3.38
N ILE A 73 -19.41 7.29 3.40
CA ILE A 73 -18.06 7.76 3.05
C ILE A 73 -17.40 6.79 2.10
N ILE A 74 -16.88 7.32 0.99
CA ILE A 74 -16.04 6.58 0.05
C ILE A 74 -14.61 7.11 0.14
N THR A 75 -13.65 6.23 0.40
CA THR A 75 -12.22 6.57 0.35
C THR A 75 -11.52 5.78 -0.74
N ALA A 76 -10.54 6.39 -1.39
CA ALA A 76 -9.80 5.74 -2.46
C ALA A 76 -8.30 6.05 -2.38
N GLY A 77 -7.51 5.17 -3.00
CA GLY A 77 -6.05 5.23 -3.00
C GLY A 77 -5.46 6.37 -3.83
N ALA A 78 -4.60 6.02 -4.78
CA ALA A 78 -3.87 6.98 -5.61
C ALA A 78 -4.76 7.79 -6.56
N VAL A 79 -4.17 8.78 -7.23
CA VAL A 79 -4.88 9.75 -8.08
C VAL A 79 -5.85 9.09 -9.07
N THR A 80 -5.42 8.05 -9.78
CA THR A 80 -6.29 7.34 -10.75
C THR A 80 -7.43 6.57 -10.09
N ALA A 81 -7.38 6.31 -8.79
CA ALA A 81 -8.49 5.70 -8.05
C ALA A 81 -9.71 6.63 -7.93
N MET A 82 -9.54 7.93 -8.20
CA MET A 82 -10.68 8.86 -8.28
C MET A 82 -11.68 8.42 -9.35
N PHE A 83 -11.23 7.86 -10.47
CA PHE A 83 -12.14 7.32 -11.48
C PHE A 83 -12.99 6.16 -10.93
N SER A 84 -12.41 5.31 -10.09
CA SER A 84 -13.17 4.24 -9.40
C SER A 84 -14.21 4.81 -8.44
N VAL A 85 -13.92 5.93 -7.76
CA VAL A 85 -14.90 6.66 -6.94
C VAL A 85 -16.07 7.16 -7.80
N VAL A 86 -15.76 7.81 -8.93
CA VAL A 86 -16.79 8.33 -9.85
C VAL A 86 -17.66 7.18 -10.40
N LEU A 87 -17.04 6.09 -10.85
CA LEU A 87 -17.77 4.91 -11.33
C LEU A 87 -18.66 4.31 -10.23
N LYS A 88 -18.17 4.27 -8.98
CA LYS A 88 -18.96 3.78 -7.84
C LYS A 88 -20.18 4.68 -7.57
N ILE A 89 -20.02 5.99 -7.65
CA ILE A 89 -21.13 6.94 -7.48
C ILE A 89 -22.14 6.81 -8.63
N ILE A 90 -21.68 6.65 -9.88
CA ILE A 90 -22.56 6.42 -11.03
C ILE A 90 -23.34 5.11 -10.84
N GLU A 91 -22.64 4.03 -10.43
CA GLU A 91 -23.28 2.74 -10.15
C GLU A 91 -24.41 2.88 -9.12
N GLN A 92 -24.13 3.57 -8.00
CA GLN A 92 -25.09 3.76 -6.92
C GLN A 92 -26.29 4.63 -7.31
N ARG A 93 -26.11 5.62 -8.17
CA ARG A 93 -27.12 6.62 -8.49
C ARG A 93 -27.89 6.32 -9.77
N MET A 94 -27.22 5.71 -10.73
CA MET A 94 -27.72 5.57 -12.12
C MET A 94 -27.72 4.11 -12.60
N GLY A 95 -27.21 3.19 -11.77
CA GLY A 95 -27.17 1.76 -12.05
C GLY A 95 -25.87 1.27 -12.69
N PRO A 96 -25.65 -0.06 -12.64
CA PRO A 96 -24.39 -0.68 -13.06
C PRO A 96 -24.15 -0.60 -14.57
N GLU A 97 -25.20 -0.57 -15.39
CA GLU A 97 -25.07 -0.50 -16.85
C GLU A 97 -24.39 0.81 -17.29
N LEU A 98 -24.85 1.95 -16.75
CA LEU A 98 -24.25 3.23 -17.08
C LEU A 98 -22.81 3.33 -16.56
N ALA A 99 -22.54 2.80 -15.38
CA ALA A 99 -21.18 2.75 -14.83
C ALA A 99 -20.24 1.94 -15.75
N GLN A 100 -20.67 0.77 -16.23
CA GLN A 100 -19.89 -0.05 -17.15
C GLN A 100 -19.66 0.63 -18.50
N ASN A 101 -20.68 1.27 -19.07
CA ASN A 101 -20.57 2.00 -20.33
C ASN A 101 -19.61 3.19 -20.18
N THR A 102 -19.69 3.92 -19.07
CA THR A 102 -18.76 5.00 -18.72
C THR A 102 -17.33 4.48 -18.62
N ALA A 103 -17.11 3.34 -17.93
CA ALA A 103 -15.78 2.74 -17.81
C ALA A 103 -15.19 2.35 -19.18
N ARG A 104 -16.02 1.80 -20.10
CA ARG A 104 -15.59 1.46 -21.48
C ARG A 104 -15.18 2.68 -22.27
N ILE A 105 -15.99 3.76 -22.23
CA ILE A 105 -15.70 5.01 -22.96
C ILE A 105 -14.40 5.65 -22.45
N LEU A 106 -14.17 5.61 -21.13
CA LEU A 106 -13.01 6.20 -20.50
C LEU A 106 -11.79 5.26 -20.47
N LEU A 107 -11.88 4.04 -21.03
CA LEU A 107 -10.84 3.01 -21.01
C LEU A 107 -10.34 2.69 -19.60
N ILE A 108 -11.24 2.70 -18.62
CA ILE A 108 -10.93 2.39 -17.23
C ILE A 108 -11.24 0.92 -16.97
N ASP A 109 -10.31 0.20 -16.36
CA ASP A 109 -10.52 -1.16 -15.88
C ASP A 109 -11.36 -1.13 -14.59
N PRO A 110 -12.66 -1.49 -14.63
CA PRO A 110 -13.53 -1.48 -13.45
C PRO A 110 -13.18 -2.62 -12.46
N MET A 111 -12.41 -3.62 -12.90
CA MET A 111 -12.02 -4.78 -12.08
C MET A 111 -10.79 -4.50 -11.23
N ARG A 112 -10.15 -3.33 -11.35
CA ARG A 112 -9.03 -2.95 -10.52
C ARG A 112 -9.50 -2.65 -9.10
N GLN A 113 -9.25 -3.58 -8.16
CA GLN A 113 -9.73 -3.47 -6.78
C GLN A 113 -8.61 -3.23 -5.77
N SER A 114 -7.34 -3.37 -6.18
CA SER A 114 -6.21 -3.34 -5.24
C SER A 114 -5.08 -2.43 -5.70
N GLN A 115 -4.42 -1.79 -4.73
CA GLN A 115 -3.17 -1.08 -4.89
C GLN A 115 -1.94 -1.99 -4.71
N ALA A 116 -2.11 -3.18 -4.10
CA ALA A 116 -1.01 -4.06 -3.73
C ALA A 116 0.00 -4.37 -4.85
N PRO A 117 -0.40 -4.57 -6.12
CA PRO A 117 0.56 -4.77 -7.20
C PRO A 117 1.52 -3.60 -7.41
N PHE A 118 1.08 -2.38 -7.08
CA PHE A 118 1.83 -1.14 -7.30
C PHE A 118 2.66 -0.70 -6.10
N VAL A 119 2.51 -1.35 -4.95
CA VAL A 119 3.30 -1.03 -3.75
C VAL A 119 4.77 -1.31 -4.02
N SER A 120 5.62 -0.33 -3.70
CA SER A 120 7.08 -0.45 -3.74
C SER A 120 7.67 0.21 -2.51
N GLU A 121 8.39 -0.56 -1.71
CA GLU A 121 9.02 -0.07 -0.48
C GLU A 121 10.04 1.04 -0.78
N ALA A 122 10.71 0.96 -1.93
CA ALA A 122 11.68 1.96 -2.38
C ALA A 122 11.07 3.37 -2.58
N LEU A 123 9.75 3.46 -2.75
CA LEU A 123 9.03 4.73 -2.92
C LEU A 123 8.38 5.22 -1.61
N ILE A 124 8.46 4.46 -0.53
CA ILE A 124 7.97 4.87 0.79
C ILE A 124 9.07 5.68 1.47
N GLN A 125 8.72 6.89 1.90
CA GLN A 125 9.65 7.71 2.67
C GLN A 125 9.54 7.34 4.15
N HIS A 126 10.61 6.75 4.67
CA HIS A 126 10.76 6.50 6.10
C HIS A 126 11.53 7.64 6.78
N PRO A 127 11.31 7.87 8.09
CA PRO A 127 12.12 8.81 8.86
C PRO A 127 13.60 8.44 8.78
N ARG A 128 14.43 9.35 8.28
CA ARG A 128 15.87 9.15 8.19
C ARG A 128 16.53 9.28 9.56
N SER A 129 17.35 8.30 9.88
CA SER A 129 18.19 8.26 11.07
C SER A 129 19.41 7.39 10.79
N ALA A 130 20.47 7.53 11.57
CA ALA A 130 21.62 6.63 11.47
C ALA A 130 21.22 5.15 11.62
N PHE A 131 20.14 4.88 12.35
CA PHE A 131 19.62 3.53 12.52
C PHE A 131 18.91 3.01 11.25
N SER A 132 18.05 3.80 10.60
CA SER A 132 17.41 3.39 9.35
C SER A 132 18.42 3.25 8.22
N GLU A 133 19.39 4.16 8.11
CA GLU A 133 20.44 4.09 7.10
C GLU A 133 21.30 2.82 7.25
N ALA A 134 21.65 2.46 8.48
CA ALA A 134 22.41 1.22 8.74
C ALA A 134 21.62 -0.05 8.41
N ILE A 135 20.29 -0.06 8.66
CA ILE A 135 19.40 -1.16 8.24
C ILE A 135 19.35 -1.26 6.72
N GLU A 136 19.10 -0.16 6.03
CA GLU A 136 18.97 -0.13 4.57
C GLU A 136 20.26 -0.57 3.89
N GLN A 137 21.41 -0.09 4.35
CA GLN A 137 22.73 -0.53 3.86
C GLN A 137 22.96 -2.03 4.05
N HIS A 138 22.61 -2.55 5.23
CA HIS A 138 22.77 -3.98 5.50
C HIS A 138 21.86 -4.82 4.60
N LEU A 139 20.58 -4.47 4.51
CA LEU A 139 19.61 -5.23 3.73
C LEU A 139 19.89 -5.15 2.23
N HIS A 140 20.39 -4.03 1.73
CA HIS A 140 20.74 -3.88 0.31
C HIS A 140 21.77 -4.91 -0.16
N GLY A 141 22.77 -5.23 0.70
CA GLY A 141 23.81 -6.21 0.39
C GLY A 141 23.45 -7.68 0.72
N HIS A 142 22.44 -7.92 1.58
CA HIS A 142 22.22 -9.22 2.20
C HIS A 142 20.76 -9.74 2.06
N LEU A 143 20.01 -9.23 1.10
CA LEU A 143 18.61 -9.63 0.92
C LEU A 143 18.44 -11.12 0.60
N ASN A 144 19.46 -11.76 0.05
CA ASN A 144 19.47 -13.18 -0.32
C ASN A 144 19.84 -14.11 0.85
N SER A 145 20.40 -13.57 1.92
CA SER A 145 20.83 -14.35 3.09
C SER A 145 19.75 -14.41 4.15
N ASP A 146 19.97 -15.24 5.16
CA ASP A 146 19.07 -15.26 6.31
C ASP A 146 19.22 -13.97 7.12
N VAL A 147 18.16 -13.18 7.15
CA VAL A 147 18.10 -11.93 7.91
C VAL A 147 17.25 -12.18 9.15
N SER A 148 17.89 -12.61 10.23
CA SER A 148 17.22 -12.77 11.52
C SER A 148 17.21 -11.48 12.34
N VAL A 149 16.29 -11.42 13.31
CA VAL A 149 16.23 -10.29 14.27
C VAL A 149 17.53 -10.22 15.08
N GLU A 150 18.09 -11.37 15.44
CA GLU A 150 19.31 -11.50 16.21
C GLU A 150 20.51 -10.93 15.43
N THR A 151 20.69 -11.35 14.18
CA THR A 151 21.76 -10.86 13.30
C THR A 151 21.69 -9.36 13.09
N LEU A 152 20.48 -8.82 12.86
CA LEU A 152 20.29 -7.38 12.71
C LEU A 152 20.58 -6.62 14.01
N ALA A 153 20.17 -7.16 15.16
CA ALA A 153 20.39 -6.54 16.46
C ALA A 153 21.88 -6.48 16.82
N GLU A 154 22.61 -7.58 16.59
CA GLU A 154 24.06 -7.64 16.79
C GLU A 154 24.79 -6.62 15.92
N ARG A 155 24.45 -6.56 14.63
CA ARG A 155 25.10 -5.64 13.70
C ARG A 155 24.87 -4.17 14.03
N LEU A 156 23.70 -3.86 14.58
CA LEU A 156 23.33 -2.49 15.00
C LEU A 156 23.72 -2.19 16.46
N ASN A 157 24.38 -3.13 17.13
CA ASN A 157 24.79 -3.04 18.52
C ASN A 157 23.64 -2.63 19.46
N VAL A 158 22.49 -3.28 19.28
CA VAL A 158 21.28 -3.10 20.11
C VAL A 158 20.71 -4.44 20.54
N SER A 159 19.89 -4.45 21.59
CA SER A 159 19.16 -5.68 21.95
C SER A 159 18.04 -5.96 20.92
N PRO A 160 17.65 -7.25 20.72
CA PRO A 160 16.50 -7.63 19.88
C PRO A 160 15.22 -6.86 20.21
N ARG A 161 14.94 -6.64 21.50
CA ARG A 161 13.80 -5.85 21.97
C ARG A 161 13.87 -4.38 21.48
N THR A 162 15.06 -3.80 21.54
CA THR A 162 15.27 -2.41 21.07
C THR A 162 15.13 -2.32 19.58
N LEU A 163 15.65 -3.30 18.83
CA LEU A 163 15.48 -3.42 17.38
C LEU A 163 14.00 -3.43 17.00
N LEU A 164 13.23 -4.37 17.57
CA LEU A 164 11.80 -4.53 17.27
C LEU A 164 11.02 -3.25 17.56
N ARG A 165 11.28 -2.59 18.70
CA ARG A 165 10.63 -1.32 19.03
C ARG A 165 10.96 -0.21 18.06
N LYS A 166 12.23 -0.05 17.69
CA LYS A 166 12.67 0.97 16.70
C LYS A 166 12.11 0.68 15.32
N PHE A 167 12.10 -0.59 14.91
CA PHE A 167 11.51 -1.01 13.64
C PHE A 167 10.04 -0.66 13.55
N GLN A 168 9.27 -0.95 14.62
CA GLN A 168 7.85 -0.61 14.67
C GLN A 168 7.62 0.90 14.57
N VAL A 169 8.47 1.72 15.17
CA VAL A 169 8.36 3.19 15.11
C VAL A 169 8.68 3.71 13.71
N ILE A 170 9.73 3.20 13.07
CA ILE A 170 10.24 3.72 11.78
C ILE A 170 9.43 3.15 10.60
N TYR A 171 9.27 1.82 10.55
CA TYR A 171 8.71 1.11 9.40
C TYR A 171 7.25 0.69 9.59
N GLN A 172 6.67 0.84 10.80
CA GLN A 172 5.30 0.44 11.14
C GLN A 172 5.00 -1.05 10.89
N GLN A 173 6.04 -1.88 10.88
CA GLN A 173 5.97 -3.32 10.63
C GLN A 173 7.12 -4.05 11.31
N SER A 174 7.07 -5.39 11.35
CA SER A 174 8.16 -6.20 11.88
C SER A 174 9.34 -6.27 10.90
N PRO A 175 10.58 -6.53 11.37
CA PRO A 175 11.74 -6.77 10.50
C PRO A 175 11.49 -7.84 9.45
N GLN A 176 10.86 -8.95 9.85
CA GLN A 176 10.54 -10.04 8.94
C GLN A 176 9.57 -9.61 7.83
N SER A 177 8.51 -8.86 8.18
CA SER A 177 7.56 -8.35 7.18
C SER A 177 8.23 -7.38 6.21
N TYR A 178 9.11 -6.53 6.71
CA TYR A 178 9.88 -5.58 5.90
C TYR A 178 10.80 -6.30 4.90
N VAL A 179 11.57 -7.30 5.36
CA VAL A 179 12.42 -8.12 4.50
C VAL A 179 11.60 -8.87 3.45
N GLN A 180 10.45 -9.43 3.83
CA GLN A 180 9.53 -10.08 2.88
C GLN A 180 9.05 -9.12 1.81
N GLN A 181 8.70 -7.89 2.18
CA GLN A 181 8.29 -6.84 1.24
C GLN A 181 9.42 -6.51 0.26
N LEU A 182 10.64 -6.25 0.76
CA LEU A 182 11.81 -5.96 -0.08
C LEU A 182 12.13 -7.10 -1.06
N ARG A 183 12.02 -8.35 -0.61
CA ARG A 183 12.22 -9.53 -1.47
C ARG A 183 11.16 -9.64 -2.56
N VAL A 184 9.91 -9.34 -2.23
CA VAL A 184 8.82 -9.29 -3.23
C VAL A 184 9.02 -8.14 -4.20
N ASP A 185 9.47 -6.97 -3.75
CA ASP A 185 9.76 -5.85 -4.64
C ASP A 185 10.93 -6.15 -5.58
N ARG A 186 11.96 -6.85 -5.10
CA ARG A 186 13.03 -7.38 -5.96
C ARG A 186 12.49 -8.37 -6.99
N ALA A 187 11.61 -9.29 -6.58
CA ALA A 187 10.98 -10.23 -7.50
C ALA A 187 10.14 -9.52 -8.56
N LYS A 188 9.38 -8.48 -8.19
CA LYS A 188 8.64 -7.63 -9.14
C LYS A 188 9.58 -7.05 -10.18
N ALA A 189 10.66 -6.41 -9.77
CA ALA A 189 11.63 -5.82 -10.68
C ALA A 189 12.24 -6.86 -11.64
N LEU A 190 12.60 -8.05 -11.14
CA LEU A 190 13.11 -9.13 -11.98
C LEU A 190 12.07 -9.65 -12.99
N LEU A 191 10.81 -9.82 -12.58
CA LEU A 191 9.70 -10.23 -13.44
C LEU A 191 9.39 -9.20 -14.54
N GLU A 192 9.57 -7.92 -14.26
CA GLU A 192 9.33 -6.82 -15.19
C GLU A 192 10.44 -6.70 -16.25
N THR A 193 11.70 -6.90 -15.83
CA THR A 193 12.87 -6.50 -16.62
C THR A 193 13.69 -7.65 -17.21
N THR A 194 13.43 -8.89 -16.78
CA THR A 194 14.23 -10.07 -17.20
C THR A 194 13.38 -11.16 -17.84
N LYS A 195 14.06 -12.16 -18.41
CA LYS A 195 13.44 -13.40 -18.94
C LYS A 195 13.58 -14.57 -17.97
N LEU A 196 13.98 -14.34 -16.72
CA LEU A 196 14.15 -15.39 -15.73
C LEU A 196 12.84 -16.14 -15.47
N SER A 197 12.94 -17.44 -15.29
CA SER A 197 11.85 -18.25 -14.77
C SER A 197 11.52 -17.86 -13.33
N PHE A 198 10.32 -18.16 -12.86
CA PHE A 198 9.97 -17.86 -11.47
C PHE A 198 10.85 -18.58 -10.45
N ALA A 199 11.38 -19.76 -10.79
CA ALA A 199 12.31 -20.49 -9.93
C ALA A 199 13.63 -19.72 -9.76
N GLU A 200 14.20 -19.19 -10.85
CA GLU A 200 15.41 -18.36 -10.81
C GLU A 200 15.18 -17.03 -10.07
N VAL A 201 13.99 -16.43 -10.25
CA VAL A 201 13.59 -15.22 -9.49
C VAL A 201 13.50 -15.54 -7.99
N CYS A 202 12.92 -16.68 -7.62
CA CYS A 202 12.79 -17.15 -6.24
C CYS A 202 14.17 -17.29 -5.59
N GLU A 203 15.09 -17.96 -6.22
CA GLU A 203 16.48 -18.14 -5.77
C GLU A 203 17.21 -16.79 -5.63
N SER A 204 17.06 -15.92 -6.63
CA SER A 204 17.62 -14.56 -6.61
C SER A 204 17.10 -13.70 -5.45
N CYS A 205 15.91 -14.01 -4.92
CA CYS A 205 15.31 -13.34 -3.77
C CYS A 205 15.59 -14.03 -2.42
N GLY A 206 16.44 -15.06 -2.40
CA GLY A 206 16.85 -15.77 -1.18
C GLY A 206 15.82 -16.79 -0.68
N TYR A 207 15.03 -17.38 -1.58
CA TYR A 207 14.10 -18.46 -1.27
C TYR A 207 14.50 -19.73 -2.04
N GLN A 208 14.48 -20.88 -1.35
CA GLN A 208 14.72 -22.19 -1.96
C GLN A 208 13.43 -22.83 -2.43
N ASP A 209 12.31 -22.60 -1.74
CA ASP A 209 11.00 -23.17 -2.09
C ASP A 209 10.14 -22.17 -2.88
N ALA A 210 10.03 -22.42 -4.17
CA ALA A 210 9.23 -21.61 -5.08
C ALA A 210 7.72 -21.64 -4.76
N ALA A 211 7.20 -22.72 -4.13
CA ALA A 211 5.79 -22.81 -3.80
C ALA A 211 5.44 -21.88 -2.63
N SER A 212 6.24 -21.87 -1.58
CA SER A 212 6.10 -20.95 -0.45
C SER A 212 6.29 -19.48 -0.87
N PHE A 213 7.29 -19.22 -1.73
CA PHE A 213 7.53 -17.87 -2.23
C PHE A 213 6.38 -17.38 -3.14
N ARG A 214 5.78 -18.26 -3.94
CA ARG A 214 4.59 -17.91 -4.76
C ARG A 214 3.40 -17.50 -3.90
N LYS A 215 3.16 -18.21 -2.78
CA LYS A 215 2.11 -17.84 -1.81
C LYS A 215 2.38 -16.49 -1.17
N LEU A 216 3.63 -16.25 -0.75
CA LEU A 216 4.06 -14.98 -0.18
C LEU A 216 3.89 -13.84 -1.19
N PHE A 217 4.38 -14.03 -2.42
CA PHE A 217 4.28 -13.04 -3.49
C PHE A 217 2.81 -12.67 -3.74
N LYS A 218 1.93 -13.68 -3.91
CA LYS A 218 0.48 -13.44 -4.10
C LYS A 218 -0.14 -12.70 -2.92
N ARG A 219 0.24 -13.03 -1.69
CA ARG A 219 -0.26 -12.36 -0.48
C ARG A 219 0.12 -10.88 -0.46
N ILE A 220 1.36 -10.54 -0.83
CA ILE A 220 1.90 -9.18 -0.76
C ILE A 220 1.52 -8.37 -2.01
N ALA A 221 1.69 -8.94 -3.21
CA ALA A 221 1.45 -8.26 -4.48
C ALA A 221 -0.01 -8.34 -4.95
N GLY A 222 -0.87 -9.15 -4.31
CA GLY A 222 -2.27 -9.32 -4.71
C GLY A 222 -2.49 -10.10 -6.00
N LEU A 223 -1.43 -10.44 -6.72
CA LEU A 223 -1.42 -11.20 -7.99
C LEU A 223 -0.45 -12.36 -7.88
N THR A 224 -0.69 -13.42 -8.64
CA THR A 224 0.33 -14.47 -8.83
C THR A 224 1.52 -13.90 -9.62
N PRO A 225 2.74 -14.49 -9.52
CA PRO A 225 3.89 -14.04 -10.30
C PRO A 225 3.63 -14.01 -11.80
N SER A 226 2.89 -14.98 -12.34
CA SER A 226 2.53 -15.06 -13.76
C SER A 226 1.57 -13.94 -14.18
N GLU A 227 0.52 -13.67 -13.38
CA GLU A 227 -0.42 -12.56 -13.60
C GLU A 227 0.32 -11.22 -13.52
N TYR A 228 1.22 -11.07 -12.53
CA TYR A 228 2.02 -9.88 -12.36
C TYR A 228 2.92 -9.64 -13.58
N GLN A 229 3.68 -10.65 -14.00
CA GLN A 229 4.56 -10.56 -15.16
C GLN A 229 3.78 -10.23 -16.44
N SER A 230 2.64 -10.88 -16.66
CA SER A 230 1.79 -10.61 -17.83
C SER A 230 1.32 -9.15 -17.90
N ARG A 231 1.06 -8.55 -16.73
CA ARG A 231 0.51 -7.20 -16.62
C ARG A 231 1.56 -6.10 -16.65
N PHE A 232 2.73 -6.33 -16.04
CA PHE A 232 3.72 -5.29 -15.79
C PHE A 232 5.01 -5.44 -16.57
N ARG A 233 5.23 -6.55 -17.25
CA ARG A 233 6.44 -6.75 -18.04
C ARG A 233 6.50 -5.71 -19.16
N LEU A 234 7.56 -4.92 -19.15
CA LEU A 234 7.86 -4.01 -20.23
C LEU A 234 8.15 -4.84 -21.48
N ARG A 235 7.32 -4.72 -22.52
CA ARG A 235 7.64 -5.26 -23.82
C ARG A 235 8.77 -4.36 -24.36
N GLY A 236 9.99 -4.89 -24.41
CA GLY A 236 11.07 -4.21 -25.10
C GLY A 236 10.71 -3.97 -26.56
N PRO A 237 11.39 -3.02 -27.20
CA PRO A 237 11.23 -2.78 -28.62
C PRO A 237 11.50 -4.01 -29.45
#